data_7633c48dbaa91a1eb959fa2e863cba9c
#
_entry.id   7633c48dbaa91a1eb959fa2e863cba9c
#
_cell.length_a   1.000
_cell.length_b   1.000
_cell.length_c   1.000
_cell.angle_alpha   90.00
_cell.angle_beta   90.00
_cell.angle_gamma   90.00
#
_symmetry.space_group_name_H-M   'P 1'
#
loop_
_entity.id
_entity.type
_entity.pdbx_description
1 polymer ?
#
loop_
_entity_poly.entity_id
_entity_poly.type
_entity_poly.pdbx_seq_one_letter_code
_entity_poly.pdbx_strand_id
1 'polypeptide(L)'
;NQKDLAFQVVKPQITSLLLAQNKADVGFSGKDWVYENGVQDKVEEIMDLGFDGVRIVAAIPETKDLDTLLKAPVTIATEYQTLSKKWIDEKKVNGTIFRTWGTSEGFVQDNDDALAQILIDNTSTGSSLKANRLKIVDTLMESSTRMYASKEALKDPEKKQKIMELKMLFEAVLNARSRVMLEMNVSKEKFDSLINGIPSMKSPTVSPLFGDNGYAVKIAVKKSEVPILLPKLQQLGATDILEYELRKVMP
;
A
#
# COMPACT_ATOMS: atom_id res chain seq x y z
N ASN A 1 25.41 1.12 -4.39
CA ASN A 1 25.88 0.38 -5.58
C ASN A 1 26.23 -1.06 -5.16
N GLN A 2 25.25 -1.96 -5.18
CA GLN A 2 25.49 -3.39 -5.03
C GLN A 2 25.75 -3.94 -6.44
N LYS A 3 26.95 -4.46 -6.68
CA LYS A 3 27.38 -4.98 -7.99
C LYS A 3 26.61 -6.24 -8.43
N ASP A 4 25.90 -6.87 -7.49
CA ASP A 4 25.22 -8.15 -7.68
C ASP A 4 23.72 -8.01 -7.98
N LEU A 5 23.21 -6.78 -8.17
CA LEU A 5 21.80 -6.51 -8.48
C LEU A 5 21.67 -5.85 -9.85
N ALA A 6 20.92 -6.49 -10.74
CA ALA A 6 20.47 -5.90 -11.99
C ALA A 6 19.02 -5.40 -11.83
N PHE A 7 18.75 -4.18 -12.28
CA PHE A 7 17.42 -3.55 -12.19
C PHE A 7 16.85 -3.33 -13.58
N GLN A 8 15.58 -3.67 -13.73
CA GLN A 8 14.82 -3.40 -14.94
C GLN A 8 13.49 -2.75 -14.56
N VAL A 9 13.13 -1.65 -15.24
CA VAL A 9 11.84 -0.99 -15.10
C VAL A 9 10.88 -1.60 -16.12
N VAL A 10 9.78 -2.14 -15.64
CA VAL A 10 8.72 -2.74 -16.45
C VAL A 10 7.34 -2.27 -15.97
N LYS A 11 6.31 -2.48 -16.79
CA LYS A 11 4.93 -2.21 -16.35
C LYS A 11 4.52 -3.19 -15.25
N PRO A 12 3.74 -2.78 -14.23
CA PRO A 12 3.30 -3.64 -13.12
C PRO A 12 2.63 -4.94 -13.58
N GLN A 13 1.86 -4.89 -14.67
CA GLN A 13 1.17 -6.03 -15.27
C GLN A 13 2.11 -7.19 -15.66
N ILE A 14 3.37 -6.87 -16.00
CA ILE A 14 4.35 -7.85 -16.50
C ILE A 14 5.19 -8.42 -15.35
N THR A 15 5.39 -7.69 -14.26
CA THR A 15 6.30 -8.09 -13.18
C THR A 15 5.99 -9.49 -12.65
N SER A 16 4.74 -9.77 -12.32
CA SER A 16 4.34 -11.06 -11.78
C SER A 16 4.54 -12.22 -12.77
N LEU A 17 4.40 -11.96 -14.08
CA LEU A 17 4.69 -12.94 -15.14
C LEU A 17 6.19 -13.23 -15.25
N LEU A 18 7.06 -12.21 -15.17
CA LEU A 18 8.51 -12.39 -15.19
C LEU A 18 8.98 -13.24 -14.00
N LEU A 19 8.43 -12.99 -12.81
CA LEU A 19 8.71 -13.78 -11.61
C LEU A 19 8.25 -15.23 -11.78
N ALA A 20 7.02 -15.43 -12.27
CA ALA A 20 6.45 -16.77 -12.49
C ALA A 20 7.20 -17.59 -13.55
N GLN A 21 7.87 -16.93 -14.49
CA GLN A 21 8.69 -17.54 -15.53
C GLN A 21 10.19 -17.62 -15.17
N ASN A 22 10.57 -17.25 -13.94
CA ASN A 22 11.95 -17.21 -13.47
C ASN A 22 12.86 -16.31 -14.32
N LYS A 23 12.30 -15.24 -14.91
CA LYS A 23 13.02 -14.21 -15.66
C LYS A 23 13.45 -13.05 -14.77
N ALA A 24 12.91 -12.98 -13.56
CA ALA A 24 13.32 -12.10 -12.48
C ALA A 24 13.25 -12.88 -11.16
N ASP A 25 14.13 -12.54 -10.21
CA ASP A 25 14.18 -13.17 -8.90
C ASP A 25 13.24 -12.48 -7.90
N VAL A 26 13.13 -11.15 -7.99
CA VAL A 26 12.31 -10.30 -7.12
C VAL A 26 11.75 -9.13 -7.92
N GLY A 27 10.58 -8.65 -7.53
CA GLY A 27 9.95 -7.51 -8.21
C GLY A 27 8.80 -6.90 -7.41
N PHE A 28 8.32 -5.76 -7.88
CA PHE A 28 7.19 -5.04 -7.29
C PHE A 28 6.00 -5.08 -8.24
N SER A 29 4.85 -5.46 -7.71
CA SER A 29 3.59 -5.54 -8.45
C SER A 29 2.41 -5.29 -7.51
N GLY A 30 1.29 -4.85 -8.06
CA GLY A 30 0.02 -4.87 -7.35
C GLY A 30 -0.42 -6.32 -7.09
N LYS A 31 -1.06 -6.56 -5.96
CA LYS A 31 -1.68 -7.86 -5.65
C LYS A 31 -2.67 -8.27 -6.74
N ASP A 32 -3.43 -7.31 -7.25
CA ASP A 32 -4.40 -7.46 -8.34
C ASP A 32 -3.76 -8.12 -9.58
N TRP A 33 -2.58 -7.67 -10.00
CA TRP A 33 -1.89 -8.23 -11.18
C TRP A 33 -1.35 -9.65 -10.96
N VAL A 34 -1.04 -10.03 -9.74
CA VAL A 34 -0.70 -11.43 -9.42
C VAL A 34 -1.92 -12.34 -9.62
N TYR A 35 -3.10 -11.87 -9.16
CA TYR A 35 -4.36 -12.61 -9.31
C TYR A 35 -4.89 -12.56 -10.74
N GLU A 36 -4.81 -11.42 -11.42
CA GLU A 36 -5.21 -11.27 -12.82
C GLU A 36 -4.39 -12.20 -13.73
N ASN A 37 -3.09 -12.30 -13.49
CA ASN A 37 -2.21 -13.17 -14.26
C ASN A 37 -2.28 -14.66 -13.83
N GLY A 38 -3.03 -15.00 -12.77
CA GLY A 38 -3.20 -16.39 -12.32
C GLY A 38 -1.90 -17.06 -11.88
N VAL A 39 -0.99 -16.32 -11.23
CA VAL A 39 0.36 -16.81 -10.89
C VAL A 39 0.63 -16.88 -9.39
N GLN A 40 -0.40 -16.88 -8.56
CA GLN A 40 -0.30 -16.89 -7.09
C GLN A 40 0.48 -18.10 -6.55
N ASP A 41 0.38 -19.23 -7.24
CA ASP A 41 1.09 -20.48 -6.89
C ASP A 41 2.57 -20.48 -7.29
N LYS A 42 3.00 -19.54 -8.15
CA LYS A 42 4.38 -19.47 -8.70
C LYS A 42 5.23 -18.38 -8.05
N VAL A 43 4.62 -17.42 -7.40
CA VAL A 43 5.29 -16.32 -6.72
C VAL A 43 5.03 -16.36 -5.22
N GLU A 44 5.93 -15.77 -4.45
CA GLU A 44 5.80 -15.62 -3.00
C GLU A 44 5.72 -14.13 -2.65
N GLU A 45 4.73 -13.76 -1.87
CA GLU A 45 4.64 -12.40 -1.32
C GLU A 45 5.66 -12.23 -0.19
N ILE A 46 6.59 -11.31 -0.37
CA ILE A 46 7.67 -11.05 0.59
C ILE A 46 7.26 -9.99 1.60
N MET A 47 6.59 -8.93 1.12
CA MET A 47 6.03 -7.88 1.99
C MET A 47 5.01 -7.02 1.25
N ASP A 48 4.07 -6.48 2.01
CA ASP A 48 3.21 -5.39 1.57
C ASP A 48 3.91 -4.05 1.83
N LEU A 49 4.04 -3.22 0.80
CA LEU A 49 4.65 -1.89 0.94
C LEU A 49 3.66 -0.84 1.44
N GLY A 50 2.35 -1.14 1.40
CA GLY A 50 1.28 -0.23 1.80
C GLY A 50 1.13 0.98 0.89
N PHE A 51 1.65 0.91 -0.36
CA PHE A 51 1.54 1.99 -1.34
C PHE A 51 0.45 1.71 -2.36
N ASP A 52 -0.07 2.79 -2.95
CA ASP A 52 -1.01 2.76 -4.06
C ASP A 52 -2.19 1.82 -3.79
N GLY A 53 -2.77 1.92 -2.59
CA GLY A 53 -3.95 1.14 -2.21
C GLY A 53 -5.10 1.41 -3.16
N VAL A 54 -5.61 0.36 -3.81
CA VAL A 54 -6.72 0.39 -4.75
C VAL A 54 -7.71 -0.73 -4.46
N ARG A 55 -8.94 -0.54 -4.94
CA ARG A 55 -9.96 -1.59 -5.00
C ARG A 55 -10.25 -1.90 -6.46
N ILE A 56 -10.35 -3.16 -6.81
CA ILE A 56 -10.91 -3.57 -8.07
C ILE A 56 -12.42 -3.65 -7.86
N VAL A 57 -13.16 -2.84 -8.60
CA VAL A 57 -14.60 -2.64 -8.38
C VAL A 57 -15.40 -2.87 -9.65
N ALA A 58 -16.65 -3.30 -9.48
CA ALA A 58 -17.66 -3.23 -10.52
C ALA A 58 -18.42 -1.90 -10.36
N ALA A 59 -18.56 -1.14 -11.45
CA ALA A 59 -19.27 0.11 -11.48
C ALA A 59 -20.21 0.17 -12.68
N ILE A 60 -21.32 0.91 -12.52
CA ILE A 60 -22.37 1.09 -13.53
C ILE A 60 -22.77 2.57 -13.58
N PRO A 61 -23.47 3.05 -14.62
CA PRO A 61 -24.03 4.39 -14.63
C PRO A 61 -24.90 4.66 -13.39
N GLU A 62 -24.76 5.86 -12.81
CA GLU A 62 -25.45 6.24 -11.54
C GLU A 62 -26.97 6.06 -11.60
N THR A 63 -27.56 6.24 -12.77
CA THR A 63 -29.00 6.14 -13.03
C THR A 63 -29.51 4.70 -13.14
N LYS A 64 -28.63 3.73 -13.42
CA LYS A 64 -29.00 2.33 -13.62
C LYS A 64 -29.00 1.57 -12.29
N ASP A 65 -29.74 0.48 -12.26
CA ASP A 65 -29.77 -0.48 -11.17
C ASP A 65 -29.15 -1.80 -11.61
N LEU A 66 -28.26 -2.39 -10.76
CA LEU A 66 -27.52 -3.60 -11.10
C LEU A 66 -28.44 -4.78 -11.34
N ASP A 67 -29.41 -5.04 -10.47
CA ASP A 67 -30.33 -6.17 -10.59
C ASP A 67 -31.17 -6.08 -11.88
N THR A 68 -31.46 -4.86 -12.31
CA THR A 68 -32.17 -4.61 -13.57
C THR A 68 -31.26 -4.86 -14.78
N LEU A 69 -30.02 -4.41 -14.74
CA LEU A 69 -29.04 -4.64 -15.81
C LEU A 69 -28.78 -6.14 -15.99
N LEU A 70 -28.66 -6.89 -14.90
CA LEU A 70 -28.34 -8.32 -14.95
C LEU A 70 -29.49 -9.23 -15.45
N LYS A 71 -30.68 -8.68 -15.68
CA LYS A 71 -31.80 -9.42 -16.32
C LYS A 71 -31.59 -9.63 -17.84
N ALA A 72 -30.68 -8.89 -18.45
CA ALA A 72 -30.32 -8.98 -19.86
C ALA A 72 -28.83 -9.34 -19.99
N PRO A 73 -28.38 -9.79 -21.16
CA PRO A 73 -26.95 -9.92 -21.44
C PRO A 73 -26.25 -8.57 -21.30
N VAL A 74 -25.09 -8.55 -20.64
CA VAL A 74 -24.29 -7.34 -20.42
C VAL A 74 -22.89 -7.48 -20.97
N THR A 75 -22.32 -6.36 -21.41
CA THR A 75 -20.90 -6.25 -21.78
C THR A 75 -20.16 -5.57 -20.64
N ILE A 76 -19.01 -6.11 -20.26
CA ILE A 76 -18.16 -5.62 -19.17
C ILE A 76 -16.86 -5.09 -19.78
N ALA A 77 -16.64 -3.80 -19.67
CA ALA A 77 -15.38 -3.15 -20.06
C ALA A 77 -14.33 -3.33 -18.94
N THR A 78 -13.15 -3.87 -19.26
CA THR A 78 -12.14 -4.14 -18.24
C THR A 78 -10.74 -4.40 -18.81
N GLU A 79 -9.68 -4.06 -18.04
CA GLU A 79 -8.34 -4.62 -18.19
C GLU A 79 -8.18 -5.95 -17.44
N TYR A 80 -9.01 -6.23 -16.44
CA TYR A 80 -8.95 -7.36 -15.52
C TYR A 80 -9.84 -8.53 -15.99
N GLN A 81 -9.41 -9.23 -17.04
CA GLN A 81 -10.22 -10.29 -17.68
C GLN A 81 -10.46 -11.48 -16.75
N THR A 82 -9.41 -11.93 -16.04
CA THR A 82 -9.48 -13.10 -15.15
C THR A 82 -10.36 -12.81 -13.94
N LEU A 83 -10.16 -11.66 -13.30
CA LEU A 83 -10.98 -11.23 -12.17
C LEU A 83 -12.43 -10.99 -12.57
N SER A 84 -12.65 -10.39 -13.74
CA SER A 84 -14.00 -10.19 -14.29
C SER A 84 -14.70 -11.49 -14.61
N LYS A 85 -13.99 -12.47 -15.19
CA LYS A 85 -14.57 -13.80 -15.45
C LYS A 85 -14.99 -14.49 -14.15
N LYS A 86 -14.15 -14.42 -13.10
CA LYS A 86 -14.48 -14.96 -11.79
C LYS A 86 -15.73 -14.28 -11.21
N TRP A 87 -15.85 -12.96 -11.32
CA TRP A 87 -17.01 -12.21 -10.86
C TRP A 87 -18.29 -12.61 -11.64
N ILE A 88 -18.20 -12.77 -12.98
CA ILE A 88 -19.29 -13.26 -13.83
C ILE A 88 -19.79 -14.63 -13.35
N ASP A 89 -18.85 -15.55 -13.11
CA ASP A 89 -19.17 -16.93 -12.69
C ASP A 89 -19.81 -16.95 -11.28
N GLU A 90 -19.26 -16.18 -10.33
CA GLU A 90 -19.76 -16.09 -8.95
C GLU A 90 -21.16 -15.45 -8.87
N LYS A 91 -21.39 -14.40 -9.64
CA LYS A 91 -22.69 -13.69 -9.68
C LYS A 91 -23.69 -14.34 -10.66
N LYS A 92 -23.26 -15.35 -11.42
CA LYS A 92 -24.07 -16.01 -12.47
C LYS A 92 -24.61 -15.03 -13.51
N VAL A 93 -23.78 -14.08 -13.92
CA VAL A 93 -24.11 -13.02 -14.86
C VAL A 93 -24.04 -13.57 -16.29
N ASN A 94 -25.04 -13.26 -17.13
CA ASN A 94 -24.94 -13.46 -18.56
C ASN A 94 -24.12 -12.32 -19.18
N GLY A 95 -22.79 -12.38 -19.03
CA GLY A 95 -21.87 -11.31 -19.36
C GLY A 95 -20.80 -11.71 -20.37
N THR A 96 -20.45 -10.77 -21.23
CA THR A 96 -19.29 -10.84 -22.13
C THR A 96 -18.24 -9.81 -21.73
N ILE A 97 -16.96 -10.14 -21.89
CA ILE A 97 -15.86 -9.26 -21.56
C ILE A 97 -15.42 -8.51 -22.83
N PHE A 98 -15.43 -7.17 -22.74
CA PHE A 98 -14.80 -6.28 -23.70
C PHE A 98 -13.48 -5.80 -23.09
N ARG A 99 -12.36 -6.31 -23.60
CA ARG A 99 -11.04 -5.94 -23.09
C ARG A 99 -10.68 -4.51 -23.50
N THR A 100 -10.29 -3.72 -22.50
CA THR A 100 -9.82 -2.34 -22.67
C THR A 100 -8.33 -2.25 -22.29
N TRP A 101 -7.73 -1.08 -22.58
CA TRP A 101 -6.31 -0.79 -22.33
C TRP A 101 -6.17 0.66 -21.81
N GLY A 102 -6.74 0.92 -20.63
CA GLY A 102 -6.86 2.25 -20.06
C GLY A 102 -8.11 3.00 -20.51
N THR A 103 -8.46 4.07 -19.80
CA THR A 103 -9.67 4.89 -20.04
C THR A 103 -10.97 4.09 -20.19
N SER A 104 -11.07 3.00 -19.44
CA SER A 104 -12.17 2.04 -19.53
C SER A 104 -13.53 2.65 -19.19
N GLU A 105 -13.55 3.70 -18.36
CA GLU A 105 -14.75 4.42 -17.94
C GLU A 105 -15.50 5.04 -19.14
N GLY A 106 -14.77 5.44 -20.18
CA GLY A 106 -15.36 6.05 -21.37
C GLY A 106 -16.25 5.10 -22.20
N PHE A 107 -16.14 3.79 -22.00
CA PHE A 107 -16.97 2.78 -22.69
C PHE A 107 -18.29 2.49 -21.98
N VAL A 108 -18.44 2.94 -20.73
CA VAL A 108 -19.63 2.70 -19.91
C VAL A 108 -20.38 4.02 -19.72
N GLN A 109 -21.43 4.21 -20.48
CA GLN A 109 -22.22 5.44 -20.50
C GLN A 109 -23.71 5.14 -20.31
N ASP A 110 -24.46 6.14 -19.87
CA ASP A 110 -25.92 6.04 -19.71
C ASP A 110 -26.64 6.43 -21.01
N ASN A 111 -26.38 5.69 -22.08
CA ASN A 111 -27.05 5.85 -23.34
C ASN A 111 -27.14 4.50 -24.07
N ASP A 112 -27.97 4.47 -25.13
CA ASP A 112 -28.21 3.25 -25.90
C ASP A 112 -27.02 2.84 -26.81
N ASP A 113 -26.10 3.76 -27.07
CA ASP A 113 -24.89 3.54 -27.87
C ASP A 113 -23.69 3.08 -27.02
N ALA A 114 -23.86 2.88 -25.71
CA ALA A 114 -22.81 2.45 -24.81
C ALA A 114 -22.26 1.06 -25.21
N LEU A 115 -20.94 0.98 -25.38
CA LEU A 115 -20.26 -0.28 -25.75
C LEU A 115 -20.25 -1.31 -24.61
N ALA A 116 -20.37 -0.85 -23.38
CA ALA A 116 -20.45 -1.70 -22.19
C ALA A 116 -21.44 -1.13 -21.16
N GLN A 117 -22.04 -2.00 -20.37
CA GLN A 117 -23.00 -1.65 -19.31
C GLN A 117 -22.35 -1.64 -17.94
N ILE A 118 -21.24 -2.37 -17.77
CA ILE A 118 -20.53 -2.53 -16.52
C ILE A 118 -19.04 -2.25 -16.77
N LEU A 119 -18.43 -1.50 -15.86
CA LEU A 119 -16.99 -1.34 -15.76
C LEU A 119 -16.45 -2.24 -14.66
N ILE A 120 -15.37 -2.98 -14.92
CA ILE A 120 -14.54 -3.54 -13.84
C ILE A 120 -13.14 -2.97 -13.98
N ASP A 121 -12.74 -2.13 -13.02
CA ASP A 121 -11.45 -1.44 -13.04
C ASP A 121 -10.96 -1.16 -11.62
N ASN A 122 -9.71 -0.71 -11.51
CA ASN A 122 -9.14 -0.27 -10.24
C ASN A 122 -9.57 1.17 -9.91
N THR A 123 -9.72 1.44 -8.62
CA THR A 123 -9.93 2.77 -8.12
C THR A 123 -9.35 2.95 -6.72
N SER A 124 -8.74 4.10 -6.45
CA SER A 124 -8.30 4.47 -5.11
C SER A 124 -9.44 5.17 -4.37
N THR A 125 -9.82 6.37 -4.82
CA THR A 125 -10.83 7.23 -4.15
C THR A 125 -12.22 7.16 -4.78
N GLY A 126 -12.36 6.59 -5.97
CA GLY A 126 -13.59 6.63 -6.76
C GLY A 126 -13.80 7.93 -7.54
N SER A 127 -12.87 8.87 -7.51
CA SER A 127 -13.03 10.19 -8.12
C SER A 127 -13.22 10.12 -9.63
N SER A 128 -12.45 9.28 -10.33
CA SER A 128 -12.56 9.06 -11.77
C SER A 128 -13.93 8.49 -12.14
N LEU A 129 -14.39 7.49 -11.39
CA LEU A 129 -15.72 6.90 -11.59
C LEU A 129 -16.82 7.94 -11.43
N LYS A 130 -16.77 8.73 -10.35
CA LYS A 130 -17.74 9.80 -10.10
C LYS A 130 -17.72 10.88 -11.19
N ALA A 131 -16.55 11.27 -11.69
CA ALA A 131 -16.42 12.22 -12.78
C ALA A 131 -17.09 11.71 -14.08
N ASN A 132 -17.10 10.39 -14.30
CA ASN A 132 -17.76 9.72 -15.42
C ASN A 132 -19.22 9.29 -15.10
N ARG A 133 -19.81 9.79 -14.01
CA ARG A 133 -21.18 9.45 -13.55
C ARG A 133 -21.40 7.96 -13.36
N LEU A 134 -20.38 7.27 -12.84
CA LEU A 134 -20.44 5.86 -12.48
C LEU A 134 -20.50 5.69 -10.96
N LYS A 135 -21.31 4.74 -10.51
CA LYS A 135 -21.37 4.31 -9.10
C LYS A 135 -20.82 2.90 -8.93
N ILE A 136 -20.09 2.70 -7.85
CA ILE A 136 -19.58 1.38 -7.45
C ILE A 136 -20.76 0.54 -6.95
N VAL A 137 -20.89 -0.68 -7.46
CA VAL A 137 -21.94 -1.63 -7.07
C VAL A 137 -21.37 -2.88 -6.41
N ASP A 138 -20.08 -3.18 -6.62
CA ASP A 138 -19.40 -4.30 -5.97
C ASP A 138 -17.90 -4.04 -5.87
N THR A 139 -17.22 -4.73 -4.94
CA THR A 139 -15.76 -4.71 -4.79
C THR A 139 -15.23 -6.14 -4.89
N LEU A 140 -14.47 -6.41 -5.94
CA LEU A 140 -13.93 -7.73 -6.23
C LEU A 140 -12.74 -8.08 -5.35
N MET A 141 -11.85 -7.11 -5.14
CA MET A 141 -10.69 -7.28 -4.25
C MET A 141 -10.05 -5.94 -3.88
N GLU A 142 -9.29 -5.95 -2.80
CA GLU A 142 -8.36 -4.88 -2.42
C GLU A 142 -6.94 -5.24 -2.82
N SER A 143 -6.21 -4.25 -3.30
CA SER A 143 -4.83 -4.38 -3.74
C SER A 143 -3.97 -3.23 -3.24
N SER A 144 -2.69 -3.51 -3.09
CA SER A 144 -1.62 -2.54 -2.81
C SER A 144 -0.35 -3.01 -3.52
N THR A 145 0.62 -2.11 -3.68
CA THR A 145 1.93 -2.48 -4.20
C THR A 145 2.66 -3.37 -3.20
N ARG A 146 3.13 -4.52 -3.66
CA ARG A 146 3.83 -5.54 -2.87
C ARG A 146 5.14 -5.95 -3.51
N MET A 147 6.07 -6.39 -2.68
CA MET A 147 7.29 -7.08 -3.09
C MET A 147 7.01 -8.57 -3.20
N TYR A 148 7.25 -9.14 -4.37
CA TYR A 148 7.14 -10.56 -4.65
C TYR A 148 8.48 -11.15 -5.05
N ALA A 149 8.68 -12.43 -4.78
CA ALA A 149 9.80 -13.19 -5.28
C ALA A 149 9.33 -14.40 -6.10
N SER A 150 10.15 -14.84 -7.05
CA SER A 150 9.99 -16.16 -7.68
C SER A 150 10.20 -17.25 -6.63
N LYS A 151 9.31 -18.26 -6.59
CA LYS A 151 9.50 -19.42 -5.69
C LYS A 151 10.77 -20.19 -5.99
N GLU A 152 11.24 -20.20 -7.24
CA GLU A 152 12.52 -20.82 -7.60
C GLU A 152 13.70 -20.04 -7.04
N ALA A 153 13.67 -18.69 -7.10
CA ALA A 153 14.72 -17.87 -6.50
C ALA A 153 14.85 -18.09 -4.98
N LEU A 154 13.75 -18.38 -4.29
CA LEU A 154 13.76 -18.65 -2.86
C LEU A 154 14.32 -20.04 -2.48
N LYS A 155 14.47 -20.94 -3.44
CA LYS A 155 15.16 -22.24 -3.22
C LYS A 155 16.68 -22.10 -3.23
N ASP A 156 17.21 -21.08 -3.89
CA ASP A 156 18.62 -20.74 -3.88
C ASP A 156 18.98 -19.98 -2.59
N PRO A 157 19.86 -20.49 -1.73
CA PRO A 157 20.18 -19.85 -0.44
C PRO A 157 20.76 -18.44 -0.59
N GLU A 158 21.61 -18.19 -1.59
CA GLU A 158 22.24 -16.88 -1.80
C GLU A 158 21.22 -15.85 -2.27
N LYS A 159 20.36 -16.22 -3.24
CA LYS A 159 19.27 -15.36 -3.71
C LYS A 159 18.26 -15.07 -2.60
N LYS A 160 17.87 -16.09 -1.84
CA LYS A 160 16.97 -15.95 -0.70
C LYS A 160 17.53 -14.99 0.34
N GLN A 161 18.80 -15.14 0.69
CA GLN A 161 19.45 -14.23 1.64
C GLN A 161 19.40 -12.79 1.14
N LYS A 162 19.75 -12.57 -0.14
CA LYS A 162 19.74 -11.23 -0.76
C LYS A 162 18.33 -10.62 -0.79
N ILE A 163 17.30 -11.41 -1.09
CA ILE A 163 15.90 -10.98 -1.07
C ILE A 163 15.49 -10.55 0.35
N MET A 164 15.89 -11.31 1.39
CA MET A 164 15.59 -10.96 2.78
C MET A 164 16.36 -9.72 3.25
N GLU A 165 17.58 -9.50 2.80
CA GLU A 165 18.32 -8.26 3.03
C GLU A 165 17.60 -7.05 2.40
N LEU A 166 17.10 -7.18 1.17
CA LEU A 166 16.30 -6.14 0.53
C LEU A 166 15.00 -5.87 1.31
N LYS A 167 14.27 -6.92 1.71
CA LYS A 167 13.09 -6.79 2.55
C LYS A 167 13.39 -5.96 3.80
N MET A 168 14.42 -6.32 4.54
CA MET A 168 14.84 -5.62 5.76
C MET A 168 15.13 -4.13 5.50
N LEU A 169 15.79 -3.81 4.39
CA LEU A 169 16.08 -2.43 4.02
C LEU A 169 14.81 -1.64 3.68
N PHE A 170 13.85 -2.24 2.97
CA PHE A 170 12.57 -1.61 2.68
C PHE A 170 11.75 -1.42 3.96
N GLU A 171 11.65 -2.44 4.82
CA GLU A 171 10.99 -2.33 6.12
C GLU A 171 11.60 -1.20 6.97
N ALA A 172 12.92 -1.06 6.99
CA ALA A 172 13.59 0.00 7.72
C ALA A 172 13.22 1.40 7.21
N VAL A 173 13.08 1.57 5.88
CA VAL A 173 12.64 2.83 5.26
C VAL A 173 11.16 3.10 5.55
N LEU A 174 10.29 2.09 5.43
CA LEU A 174 8.86 2.23 5.71
C LEU A 174 8.61 2.58 7.19
N ASN A 175 9.33 1.92 8.10
CA ASN A 175 9.27 2.24 9.52
C ASN A 175 9.71 3.68 9.80
N ALA A 176 10.75 4.16 9.11
CA ALA A 176 11.22 5.53 9.27
C ALA A 176 10.21 6.57 8.78
N ARG A 177 9.51 6.30 7.66
CA ARG A 177 8.49 7.21 7.11
C ARG A 177 7.31 7.43 8.06
N SER A 178 7.00 6.45 8.89
CA SER A 178 5.89 6.49 9.84
C SER A 178 6.28 7.09 11.20
N ARG A 179 7.57 7.40 11.42
CA ARG A 179 8.11 7.84 12.72
C ARG A 179 8.98 9.08 12.59
N VAL A 180 9.12 9.77 13.73
CA VAL A 180 10.05 10.88 13.94
C VAL A 180 10.79 10.68 15.25
N MET A 181 11.96 11.31 15.37
CA MET A 181 12.66 11.46 16.63
C MET A 181 12.24 12.80 17.24
N LEU A 182 11.78 12.79 18.48
CA LEU A 182 11.64 13.98 19.29
C LEU A 182 12.78 14.02 20.28
N GLU A 183 13.42 15.19 20.39
CA GLU A 183 14.43 15.52 21.38
C GLU A 183 13.92 16.72 22.16
N MET A 184 14.06 16.71 23.49
CA MET A 184 13.57 17.77 24.35
C MET A 184 14.42 17.90 25.61
N ASN A 185 14.39 19.06 26.24
CA ASN A 185 14.99 19.29 27.54
C ASN A 185 13.92 19.26 28.64
N VAL A 186 14.30 18.87 29.84
CA VAL A 186 13.45 18.89 31.04
C VAL A 186 14.26 19.17 32.28
N SER A 187 13.72 19.99 33.20
CA SER A 187 14.35 20.24 34.50
C SER A 187 14.33 18.99 35.39
N LYS A 188 15.19 18.94 36.39
CA LYS A 188 15.25 17.81 37.35
C LYS A 188 13.91 17.59 38.05
N GLU A 189 13.21 18.65 38.44
CA GLU A 189 11.93 18.59 39.17
C GLU A 189 10.80 18.00 38.30
N LYS A 190 10.86 18.16 36.97
CA LYS A 190 9.83 17.67 36.03
C LYS A 190 10.18 16.34 35.37
N PHE A 191 11.40 15.84 35.57
CA PHE A 191 11.92 14.67 34.90
C PHE A 191 11.05 13.45 35.09
N ASP A 192 10.73 13.05 36.33
CA ASP A 192 9.92 11.87 36.61
C ASP A 192 8.52 11.98 36.04
N SER A 193 7.92 13.18 36.08
CA SER A 193 6.62 13.43 35.49
C SER A 193 6.63 13.26 33.97
N LEU A 194 7.69 13.76 33.31
CA LEU A 194 7.85 13.62 31.87
C LEU A 194 8.06 12.15 31.49
N ILE A 195 9.04 11.47 32.11
CA ILE A 195 9.41 10.07 31.76
C ILE A 195 8.24 9.10 31.91
N ASN A 196 7.42 9.27 32.94
CA ASN A 196 6.24 8.42 33.18
C ASN A 196 5.07 8.76 32.24
N GLY A 197 5.07 9.91 31.61
CA GLY A 197 3.98 10.38 30.74
C GLY A 197 4.20 10.25 29.23
N ILE A 198 5.41 9.85 28.79
CA ILE A 198 5.76 9.81 27.36
C ILE A 198 5.77 8.40 26.76
N PRO A 199 5.28 8.24 25.52
CA PRO A 199 5.46 7.01 24.76
C PRO A 199 6.90 6.93 24.21
N SER A 200 7.41 5.71 24.06
CA SER A 200 8.67 5.46 23.33
C SER A 200 8.66 4.07 22.71
N MET A 201 9.55 3.80 21.74
CA MET A 201 9.65 2.47 21.10
C MET A 201 10.03 1.37 22.11
N LYS A 202 10.99 1.64 22.97
CA LYS A 202 11.41 0.77 24.09
C LYS A 202 11.49 1.59 25.37
N SER A 203 12.51 2.45 25.42
CA SER A 203 12.75 3.36 26.54
C SER A 203 13.28 4.68 26.01
N PRO A 204 13.00 5.81 26.65
CA PRO A 204 13.62 7.08 26.32
C PRO A 204 15.15 7.00 26.46
N THR A 205 15.87 7.69 25.59
CA THR A 205 17.29 7.94 25.81
C THR A 205 17.40 9.21 26.63
N VAL A 206 18.14 9.17 27.75
CA VAL A 206 18.30 10.29 28.67
C VAL A 206 19.78 10.62 28.80
N SER A 207 20.11 11.92 28.75
CA SER A 207 21.45 12.45 28.97
C SER A 207 21.40 13.67 29.88
N PRO A 208 22.33 13.86 30.83
CA PRO A 208 22.37 15.07 31.65
C PRO A 208 22.74 16.29 30.79
N LEU A 209 22.12 17.42 31.07
CA LEU A 209 22.48 18.70 30.47
C LEU A 209 23.73 19.26 31.15
N PHE A 210 24.52 20.06 30.41
CA PHE A 210 25.68 20.74 30.95
C PHE A 210 25.30 21.69 32.11
N GLY A 211 26.12 21.74 33.15
CA GLY A 211 25.88 22.61 34.30
C GLY A 211 24.79 22.12 35.26
N ASP A 212 24.45 20.83 35.19
CA ASP A 212 23.47 20.19 36.09
C ASP A 212 22.04 20.77 35.99
N ASN A 213 21.68 21.28 34.80
CA ASN A 213 20.43 22.01 34.52
C ASN A 213 19.24 21.09 34.15
N GLY A 214 19.34 19.79 34.38
CA GLY A 214 18.30 18.81 34.03
C GLY A 214 18.78 17.78 33.00
N TYR A 215 17.85 17.32 32.15
CA TYR A 215 18.09 16.20 31.22
C TYR A 215 17.63 16.53 29.81
N ALA A 216 18.39 16.08 28.82
CA ALA A 216 17.93 15.92 27.45
C ALA A 216 17.30 14.54 27.28
N VAL A 217 16.11 14.47 26.71
CA VAL A 217 15.33 13.24 26.50
C VAL A 217 15.07 13.06 25.01
N LYS A 218 15.34 11.85 24.48
CA LYS A 218 15.05 11.49 23.08
C LYS A 218 14.10 10.31 23.03
N ILE A 219 13.08 10.43 22.16
CA ILE A 219 12.08 9.38 21.92
C ILE A 219 11.78 9.25 20.43
N ALA A 220 11.58 8.03 19.95
CA ALA A 220 11.05 7.78 18.62
C ALA A 220 9.55 7.48 18.74
N VAL A 221 8.71 8.26 18.06
CA VAL A 221 7.25 8.19 18.12
C VAL A 221 6.66 8.12 16.71
N LYS A 222 5.38 7.72 16.59
CA LYS A 222 4.69 7.79 15.31
C LYS A 222 4.43 9.23 14.90
N LYS A 223 4.68 9.56 13.64
CA LYS A 223 4.46 10.90 13.10
C LYS A 223 3.01 11.38 13.27
N SER A 224 2.05 10.47 13.18
CA SER A 224 0.62 10.77 13.40
C SER A 224 0.26 11.14 14.84
N GLU A 225 1.09 10.76 15.82
CA GLU A 225 0.85 11.04 17.24
C GLU A 225 1.42 12.40 17.66
N VAL A 226 2.35 12.98 16.89
CA VAL A 226 3.06 14.22 17.23
C VAL A 226 2.13 15.40 17.54
N PRO A 227 1.09 15.69 16.74
CA PRO A 227 0.20 16.83 17.01
C PRO A 227 -0.50 16.77 18.37
N ILE A 228 -0.81 15.54 18.84
CA ILE A 228 -1.45 15.33 20.16
C ILE A 228 -0.38 15.33 21.27
N LEU A 229 0.81 14.83 20.95
CA LEU A 229 1.87 14.65 21.92
C LEU A 229 2.56 15.96 22.30
N LEU A 230 2.80 16.87 21.36
CA LEU A 230 3.51 18.12 21.62
C LEU A 230 2.90 18.97 22.74
N PRO A 231 1.57 19.26 22.77
CA PRO A 231 0.97 19.99 23.88
C PRO A 231 1.11 19.27 25.23
N LYS A 232 1.00 17.93 25.21
CA LYS A 232 1.17 17.11 26.42
C LYS A 232 2.60 17.19 26.96
N LEU A 233 3.60 17.13 26.08
CA LEU A 233 5.02 17.27 26.47
C LEU A 233 5.29 18.61 27.15
N GLN A 234 4.76 19.71 26.61
CA GLN A 234 4.87 21.03 27.23
C GLN A 234 4.23 21.08 28.62
N GLN A 235 3.03 20.51 28.78
CA GLN A 235 2.35 20.44 30.09
C GLN A 235 3.15 19.63 31.12
N LEU A 236 3.88 18.61 30.68
CA LEU A 236 4.77 17.79 31.50
C LEU A 236 6.11 18.49 31.81
N GLY A 237 6.34 19.69 31.28
CA GLY A 237 7.51 20.50 31.53
C GLY A 237 8.65 20.31 30.54
N ALA A 238 8.40 19.70 29.38
CA ALA A 238 9.39 19.66 28.30
C ALA A 238 9.58 21.06 27.68
N THR A 239 10.83 21.39 27.38
CA THR A 239 11.25 22.60 26.68
C THR A 239 12.15 22.24 25.50
N ASP A 240 12.42 23.20 24.62
CA ASP A 240 13.34 23.07 23.50
C ASP A 240 13.05 21.79 22.67
N ILE A 241 11.77 21.56 22.36
CA ILE A 241 11.34 20.35 21.66
C ILE A 241 11.72 20.46 20.18
N LEU A 242 12.52 19.49 19.71
CA LEU A 242 13.00 19.38 18.35
C LEU A 242 12.44 18.10 17.70
N GLU A 243 12.03 18.18 16.43
CA GLU A 243 11.58 17.05 15.64
C GLU A 243 12.57 16.76 14.50
N TYR A 244 13.00 15.50 14.38
CA TYR A 244 13.89 15.03 13.32
C TYR A 244 13.26 13.94 12.49
N GLU A 245 13.37 14.05 11.17
CA GLU A 245 13.00 12.96 10.28
C GLU A 245 14.03 11.83 10.35
N LEU A 246 13.51 10.59 10.33
CA LEU A 246 14.33 9.39 10.33
C LEU A 246 14.48 8.85 8.90
N ARG A 247 15.66 8.40 8.52
CA ARG A 247 15.91 7.78 7.20
C ARG A 247 15.67 6.28 7.19
N LYS A 248 16.02 5.59 8.28
CA LYS A 248 15.83 4.15 8.47
C LYS A 248 15.60 3.87 9.94
N VAL A 249 14.65 2.98 10.22
CA VAL A 249 14.39 2.46 11.58
C VAL A 249 14.31 0.96 11.50
N MET A 250 15.23 0.28 12.16
CA MET A 250 15.21 -1.16 12.38
C MET A 250 14.86 -1.40 13.86
N PRO A 251 13.66 -1.92 14.15
CA PRO A 251 13.20 -2.17 15.52
C PRO A 251 14.01 -3.26 16.23
#